data_b9b302b7253a959f418e7c4f07ef7ba0
#
_entry.id   b9b302b7253a959f418e7c4f07ef7ba0
#
_cell.length_a   1.000
_cell.length_b   1.000
_cell.length_c   1.000
_cell.angle_alpha   90.00
_cell.angle_beta   90.00
_cell.angle_gamma   90.00
#
_symmetry.space_group_name_H-M   'P 1'
#
loop_
_entity.id
_entity.type
_entity.pdbx_description
1 polymer ?
#
loop_
_entity_poly.entity_id
_entity_poly.type
_entity_poly.pdbx_seq_one_letter_code
_entity_poly.pdbx_strand_id
1 'polypeptide(L)'
;IGSDACLAADRCYAQEELGELALELHRVMMTRPDPWALLERGQKTVRMTGEDFERSPAAGLLADFARRKLLRLHESARETLALCEGENGPLHYAAACGTDVRLTADLAAAAAEGYTALHDALHGVTFAALGRKKKTDLFDEDIADRVKARRDALKKAVGELQTAFGLTMAEAAADIRMTAAPLDGLAELAKTYDTLYTAAKRQRGLMDFDDLEHSALAALELPEVRSALRERYRYVFIDEYQDSSAIQEAIVGSFAREDGLFLVGDVKQSIYRFRQAEPSLFLQKAARFDLPERELERRIDLQKNFRSRANVLEAANAVFGRIMRADETEIEYDEREKLFCGLPPREDDPPVELHILYQPGAETMQEGDEEGAERELAAVEQEAKVVAARI
;
A
#
# COMPACT_ATOMS: atom_id res chain seq x y z
N ILE A 1 31.48 7.95 17.63
CA ILE A 1 30.98 7.99 16.25
C ILE A 1 32.20 7.98 15.32
N GLY A 2 32.72 6.86 14.96
CA GLY A 2 33.94 6.72 14.16
C GLY A 2 34.16 5.32 13.65
N SER A 3 33.09 4.48 13.65
CA SER A 3 33.18 3.17 13.05
C SER A 3 33.21 3.28 11.52
N ASP A 4 33.82 2.31 10.85
CA ASP A 4 33.81 2.23 9.38
C ASP A 4 32.39 2.21 8.81
N ALA A 5 31.42 1.66 9.55
CA ALA A 5 30.02 1.63 9.18
C ALA A 5 29.37 3.04 9.22
N CYS A 6 29.62 3.83 10.28
CA CYS A 6 29.17 5.23 10.33
C CYS A 6 29.78 6.08 9.24
N LEU A 7 31.07 5.87 8.90
CA LEU A 7 31.72 6.54 7.78
C LEU A 7 31.14 6.13 6.41
N ALA A 8 30.67 4.87 6.28
CA ALA A 8 29.98 4.43 5.08
C ALA A 8 28.62 5.12 4.90
N ALA A 9 27.87 5.28 5.99
CA ALA A 9 26.60 6.03 5.98
C ALA A 9 26.83 7.52 5.65
N ASP A 10 27.83 8.16 6.25
CA ASP A 10 28.19 9.57 6.02
C ASP A 10 28.62 9.85 4.55
N ARG A 11 29.10 8.84 3.83
CA ARG A 11 29.41 8.96 2.39
C ARG A 11 28.19 8.89 1.49
N CYS A 12 27.11 8.32 1.97
CA CYS A 12 25.87 8.12 1.19
C CYS A 12 24.85 9.23 1.41
N TYR A 13 24.87 9.89 2.58
CA TYR A 13 23.87 10.86 2.99
C TYR A 13 24.53 12.12 3.57
N ALA A 14 23.89 13.28 3.42
CA ALA A 14 24.30 14.48 4.13
C ALA A 14 24.12 14.31 5.66
N GLN A 15 24.92 14.98 6.48
CA GLN A 15 24.88 14.81 7.95
C GLN A 15 23.52 15.14 8.57
N GLU A 16 22.80 16.12 8.02
CA GLU A 16 21.43 16.47 8.47
C GLU A 16 20.46 15.34 8.15
N GLU A 17 20.50 14.78 6.94
CA GLU A 17 19.68 13.64 6.51
C GLU A 17 19.94 12.40 7.35
N LEU A 18 21.21 12.11 7.70
CA LEU A 18 21.54 10.98 8.58
C LEU A 18 20.89 11.09 9.95
N GLY A 19 20.85 12.30 10.52
CA GLY A 19 20.20 12.56 11.79
C GLY A 19 18.70 12.26 11.72
N GLU A 20 18.03 12.76 10.69
CA GLU A 20 16.59 12.54 10.45
C GLU A 20 16.28 11.06 10.22
N LEU A 21 17.05 10.38 9.36
CA LEU A 21 16.90 8.95 9.10
C LEU A 21 17.10 8.10 10.35
N ALA A 22 18.10 8.43 11.20
CA ALA A 22 18.31 7.71 12.45
C ALA A 22 17.15 7.90 13.43
N LEU A 23 16.57 9.11 13.52
CA LEU A 23 15.40 9.40 14.33
C LEU A 23 14.17 8.68 13.80
N GLU A 24 13.95 8.68 12.50
CA GLU A 24 12.81 7.99 11.89
C GLU A 24 12.93 6.47 12.08
N LEU A 25 14.11 5.91 11.84
CA LEU A 25 14.40 4.51 12.12
C LEU A 25 14.09 4.17 13.58
N HIS A 26 14.59 4.98 14.53
CA HIS A 26 14.32 4.79 15.95
C HIS A 26 12.81 4.80 16.26
N ARG A 27 12.06 5.76 15.72
CA ARG A 27 10.59 5.81 15.89
C ARG A 27 9.90 4.55 15.40
N VAL A 28 10.25 4.07 14.19
CA VAL A 28 9.70 2.82 13.64
C VAL A 28 10.05 1.63 14.52
N MET A 29 11.29 1.57 15.04
CA MET A 29 11.76 0.48 15.90
C MET A 29 10.98 0.44 17.22
N MET A 30 10.73 1.59 17.85
CA MET A 30 10.06 1.67 19.14
C MET A 30 8.60 1.21 19.11
N THR A 31 7.96 1.14 17.96
CA THR A 31 6.59 0.58 17.83
C THR A 31 6.54 -0.94 17.82
N ARG A 32 7.69 -1.61 17.91
CA ARG A 32 7.81 -3.07 17.87
C ARG A 32 8.07 -3.64 19.28
N PRO A 33 7.49 -4.81 19.59
CA PRO A 33 7.77 -5.49 20.86
C PRO A 33 9.25 -5.77 21.11
N ASP A 34 9.99 -6.09 20.03
CA ASP A 34 11.45 -6.24 20.04
C ASP A 34 12.02 -5.30 18.96
N PRO A 35 12.39 -4.08 19.36
CA PRO A 35 12.89 -3.04 18.45
C PRO A 35 14.07 -3.50 17.60
N TRP A 36 15.05 -4.15 18.21
CA TRP A 36 16.32 -4.46 17.55
C TRP A 36 16.26 -5.70 16.67
N ALA A 37 15.36 -6.65 16.94
CA ALA A 37 15.20 -7.85 16.12
C ALA A 37 14.78 -7.54 14.67
N LEU A 38 13.95 -6.51 14.46
CA LEU A 38 13.60 -6.06 13.11
C LEU A 38 14.82 -5.54 12.35
N LEU A 39 15.62 -4.72 13.02
CA LEU A 39 16.85 -4.14 12.47
C LEU A 39 17.87 -5.22 12.10
N GLU A 40 18.10 -6.18 12.99
CA GLU A 40 18.99 -7.30 12.74
C GLU A 40 18.53 -8.18 11.58
N ARG A 41 17.22 -8.39 11.44
CA ARG A 41 16.66 -9.07 10.26
C ARG A 41 16.93 -8.28 8.99
N GLY A 42 16.72 -6.95 9.00
CA GLY A 42 17.04 -6.07 7.88
C GLY A 42 18.51 -6.16 7.47
N GLN A 43 19.41 -6.07 8.44
CA GLN A 43 20.86 -6.20 8.22
C GLN A 43 21.27 -7.57 7.63
N LYS A 44 20.58 -8.65 7.99
CA LYS A 44 20.78 -9.98 7.40
C LYS A 44 20.21 -10.05 5.97
N THR A 45 19.03 -9.46 5.76
CA THR A 45 18.36 -9.48 4.45
C THR A 45 19.19 -8.80 3.38
N VAL A 46 19.79 -7.65 3.66
CA VAL A 46 20.64 -6.94 2.68
C VAL A 46 21.94 -7.68 2.33
N ARG A 47 22.28 -8.76 3.05
CA ARG A 47 23.46 -9.61 2.80
C ARG A 47 23.13 -10.94 2.14
N MET A 48 21.88 -11.17 1.75
CA MET A 48 21.45 -12.38 1.07
C MET A 48 22.14 -12.56 -0.29
N THR A 49 22.31 -13.82 -0.69
CA THR A 49 22.71 -14.19 -2.06
C THR A 49 21.54 -14.01 -3.02
N GLY A 50 21.78 -14.08 -4.35
CA GLY A 50 20.70 -14.06 -5.34
C GLY A 50 19.70 -15.21 -5.15
N GLU A 51 20.21 -16.43 -4.85
CA GLU A 51 19.35 -17.59 -4.59
C GLU A 51 18.49 -17.42 -3.32
N ASP A 52 19.07 -16.87 -2.25
CA ASP A 52 18.33 -16.60 -1.01
C ASP A 52 17.26 -15.55 -1.24
N PHE A 53 17.58 -14.50 -2.02
CA PHE A 53 16.63 -13.43 -2.34
C PHE A 53 15.49 -13.96 -3.21
N GLU A 54 15.75 -14.79 -4.21
CA GLU A 54 14.71 -15.40 -5.06
C GLU A 54 13.71 -16.24 -4.26
N ARG A 55 14.19 -16.92 -3.21
CA ARG A 55 13.35 -17.71 -2.29
C ARG A 55 12.71 -16.87 -1.19
N SER A 56 13.04 -15.59 -1.12
CA SER A 56 12.54 -14.70 -0.06
C SER A 56 11.07 -14.29 -0.32
N PRO A 57 10.31 -13.98 0.74
CA PRO A 57 8.98 -13.39 0.57
C PRO A 57 8.99 -12.10 -0.25
N ALA A 58 10.09 -11.34 -0.26
CA ALA A 58 10.21 -10.09 -1.00
C ALA A 58 10.16 -10.32 -2.52
N ALA A 59 10.87 -11.34 -3.04
CA ALA A 59 10.81 -11.69 -4.46
C ALA A 59 9.41 -12.14 -4.87
N GLY A 60 8.74 -12.94 -4.00
CA GLY A 60 7.34 -13.33 -4.20
C GLY A 60 6.40 -12.14 -4.27
N LEU A 61 6.52 -11.18 -3.35
CA LEU A 61 5.70 -9.97 -3.35
C LEU A 61 5.90 -9.11 -4.61
N LEU A 62 7.15 -8.97 -5.10
CA LEU A 62 7.45 -8.26 -6.34
C LEU A 62 6.81 -8.95 -7.55
N ALA A 63 6.95 -10.28 -7.65
CA ALA A 63 6.35 -11.06 -8.73
C ALA A 63 4.81 -10.98 -8.69
N ASP A 64 4.20 -11.08 -7.52
CA ASP A 64 2.75 -10.94 -7.33
C ASP A 64 2.25 -9.54 -7.69
N PHE A 65 2.98 -8.50 -7.32
CA PHE A 65 2.66 -7.12 -7.72
C PHE A 65 2.66 -6.97 -9.24
N ALA A 66 3.72 -7.45 -9.89
CA ALA A 66 3.83 -7.42 -11.35
C ALA A 66 2.71 -8.23 -12.02
N ARG A 67 2.41 -9.42 -11.49
CA ARG A 67 1.33 -10.28 -12.00
C ARG A 67 -0.02 -9.58 -11.96
N ARG A 68 -0.37 -8.94 -10.84
CA ARG A 68 -1.63 -8.17 -10.73
C ARG A 68 -1.69 -7.03 -11.75
N LYS A 69 -0.60 -6.26 -11.92
CA LYS A 69 -0.51 -5.22 -12.96
C LYS A 69 -0.69 -5.80 -14.35
N LEU A 70 -0.05 -6.93 -14.65
CA LEU A 70 -0.13 -7.61 -15.95
C LEU A 70 -1.53 -8.17 -16.24
N LEU A 71 -2.25 -8.70 -15.26
CA LEU A 71 -3.64 -9.13 -15.44
C LEU A 71 -4.57 -7.97 -15.80
N ARG A 72 -4.39 -6.79 -15.21
CA ARG A 72 -5.14 -5.57 -15.60
C ARG A 72 -4.78 -5.12 -17.01
N LEU A 73 -3.50 -5.15 -17.37
CA LEU A 73 -3.05 -4.84 -18.72
C LEU A 73 -3.60 -5.84 -19.75
N HIS A 74 -3.72 -7.11 -19.37
CA HIS A 74 -4.34 -8.13 -20.20
C HIS A 74 -5.82 -7.83 -20.47
N GLU A 75 -6.59 -7.47 -19.43
CA GLU A 75 -8.00 -7.10 -19.63
C GLU A 75 -8.14 -5.84 -20.49
N SER A 76 -7.32 -4.81 -20.25
CA SER A 76 -7.29 -3.62 -21.09
C SER A 76 -6.91 -3.93 -22.55
N ALA A 77 -6.01 -4.88 -22.78
CA ALA A 77 -5.64 -5.34 -24.13
C ALA A 77 -6.80 -6.07 -24.80
N ARG A 78 -7.55 -6.91 -24.08
CA ARG A 78 -8.76 -7.56 -24.58
C ARG A 78 -9.86 -6.55 -24.98
N GLU A 79 -10.11 -5.56 -24.12
CA GLU A 79 -11.04 -4.48 -24.45
C GLU A 79 -10.59 -3.69 -25.68
N THR A 80 -9.28 -3.46 -25.82
CA THR A 80 -8.70 -2.77 -26.99
C THR A 80 -8.87 -3.57 -28.26
N LEU A 81 -8.69 -4.91 -28.20
CA LEU A 81 -8.98 -5.79 -29.32
C LEU A 81 -10.47 -5.77 -29.66
N ALA A 82 -11.37 -5.81 -28.69
CA ALA A 82 -12.81 -5.74 -28.91
C ALA A 82 -13.23 -4.42 -29.58
N LEU A 83 -12.57 -3.30 -29.27
CA LEU A 83 -12.79 -2.03 -30.00
C LEU A 83 -12.38 -2.13 -31.47
N CYS A 84 -11.32 -2.88 -31.79
CA CYS A 84 -10.90 -3.07 -33.19
C CYS A 84 -11.88 -3.93 -33.99
N GLU A 85 -12.50 -4.93 -33.34
CA GLU A 85 -13.41 -5.91 -33.94
C GLU A 85 -14.88 -5.48 -33.89
N GLY A 86 -15.16 -4.42 -33.11
CA GLY A 86 -16.54 -3.87 -32.96
C GLY A 86 -17.04 -3.12 -34.18
N GLU A 87 -18.27 -2.65 -34.08
CA GLU A 87 -18.92 -1.83 -35.15
C GLU A 87 -18.10 -0.55 -35.37
N ASN A 88 -17.77 -0.27 -36.62
CA ASN A 88 -16.89 0.86 -37.01
C ASN A 88 -15.48 0.83 -36.41
N GLY A 89 -15.02 -0.31 -35.90
CA GLY A 89 -13.68 -0.45 -35.36
C GLY A 89 -12.59 -0.55 -36.46
N PRO A 90 -11.35 -0.18 -36.13
CA PRO A 90 -10.22 -0.27 -37.06
C PRO A 90 -9.69 -1.73 -37.17
N LEU A 91 -10.44 -2.59 -37.87
CA LEU A 91 -10.15 -4.03 -37.99
C LEU A 91 -8.70 -4.34 -38.46
N HIS A 92 -8.08 -3.44 -39.22
CA HIS A 92 -6.68 -3.59 -39.63
C HIS A 92 -5.67 -3.50 -38.46
N TYR A 93 -6.09 -3.05 -37.26
CA TYR A 93 -5.28 -3.09 -36.03
C TYR A 93 -5.47 -4.38 -35.23
N ALA A 94 -6.52 -5.16 -35.48
CA ALA A 94 -6.90 -6.31 -34.68
C ALA A 94 -5.78 -7.36 -34.55
N ALA A 95 -5.02 -7.64 -35.64
CA ALA A 95 -3.92 -8.59 -35.60
C ALA A 95 -2.82 -8.17 -34.61
N ALA A 96 -2.45 -6.88 -34.55
CA ALA A 96 -1.46 -6.37 -33.61
C ALA A 96 -2.00 -6.39 -32.18
N CYS A 97 -3.24 -5.95 -31.96
CA CYS A 97 -3.91 -5.99 -30.66
C CYS A 97 -4.09 -7.43 -30.15
N GLY A 98 -4.34 -8.39 -31.03
CA GLY A 98 -4.39 -9.82 -30.67
C GLY A 98 -3.03 -10.38 -30.23
N THR A 99 -1.90 -9.86 -30.78
CA THR A 99 -0.56 -10.21 -30.26
C THR A 99 -0.34 -9.57 -28.88
N ASP A 100 -0.83 -8.36 -28.63
CA ASP A 100 -0.71 -7.71 -27.34
C ASP A 100 -1.48 -8.45 -26.23
N VAL A 101 -2.67 -9.01 -26.56
CA VAL A 101 -3.43 -9.88 -25.64
C VAL A 101 -2.64 -11.12 -25.25
N ARG A 102 -2.01 -11.81 -26.23
CA ARG A 102 -1.17 -12.98 -25.94
C ARG A 102 0.05 -12.59 -25.11
N LEU A 103 0.75 -11.54 -25.51
CA LEU A 103 1.92 -11.04 -24.81
C LEU A 103 1.63 -10.79 -23.31
N THR A 104 0.54 -10.08 -23.01
CA THR A 104 0.18 -9.79 -21.62
C THR A 104 -0.22 -11.03 -20.83
N ALA A 105 -0.84 -12.02 -21.46
CA ALA A 105 -1.13 -13.31 -20.84
C ALA A 105 0.17 -14.09 -20.53
N ASP A 106 1.09 -14.15 -21.47
CA ASP A 106 2.37 -14.86 -21.33
C ASP A 106 3.23 -14.21 -20.23
N LEU A 107 3.29 -12.88 -20.17
CA LEU A 107 3.96 -12.15 -19.10
C LEU A 107 3.31 -12.38 -17.73
N ALA A 108 1.98 -12.44 -17.66
CA ALA A 108 1.27 -12.73 -16.40
C ALA A 108 1.51 -14.18 -15.93
N ALA A 109 1.64 -15.12 -16.86
CA ALA A 109 2.03 -16.50 -16.56
C ALA A 109 3.47 -16.58 -16.04
N ALA A 110 4.41 -15.92 -16.70
CA ALA A 110 5.80 -15.84 -16.24
C ALA A 110 5.93 -15.21 -14.84
N ALA A 111 5.14 -14.16 -14.55
CA ALA A 111 5.09 -13.57 -13.22
C ALA A 111 4.55 -14.53 -12.14
N ALA A 112 3.68 -15.48 -12.52
CA ALA A 112 3.20 -16.52 -11.61
C ALA A 112 4.26 -17.60 -11.31
N GLU A 113 5.24 -17.78 -12.19
CA GLU A 113 6.37 -18.67 -11.96
C GLU A 113 7.44 -18.05 -11.06
N GLY A 114 7.53 -16.71 -11.03
CA GLY A 114 8.45 -15.98 -10.17
C GLY A 114 9.21 -14.85 -10.86
N TYR A 115 10.12 -14.22 -10.10
CA TYR A 115 10.86 -13.05 -10.57
C TYR A 115 11.73 -13.37 -11.78
N THR A 116 12.53 -14.43 -11.72
CA THR A 116 13.48 -14.78 -12.81
C THR A 116 12.74 -15.07 -14.11
N ALA A 117 11.65 -15.83 -14.06
CA ALA A 117 10.85 -16.13 -15.24
C ALA A 117 10.24 -14.84 -15.85
N LEU A 118 9.77 -13.92 -15.01
CA LEU A 118 9.26 -12.63 -15.47
C LEU A 118 10.37 -11.75 -16.08
N HIS A 119 11.53 -11.67 -15.43
CA HIS A 119 12.70 -10.96 -15.95
C HIS A 119 13.04 -11.43 -17.36
N ASP A 120 13.19 -12.74 -17.57
CA ASP A 120 13.55 -13.32 -18.86
C ASP A 120 12.46 -13.06 -19.92
N ALA A 121 11.19 -13.20 -19.56
CA ALA A 121 10.06 -12.93 -20.45
C ALA A 121 10.01 -11.45 -20.88
N LEU A 122 10.25 -10.51 -19.96
CA LEU A 122 10.25 -9.08 -20.24
C LEU A 122 11.38 -8.65 -21.19
N HIS A 123 12.55 -9.29 -21.13
CA HIS A 123 13.67 -9.03 -22.05
C HIS A 123 13.38 -9.42 -23.50
N GLY A 124 12.47 -10.37 -23.71
CA GLY A 124 12.06 -10.83 -25.04
C GLY A 124 10.89 -10.04 -25.67
N VAL A 125 10.37 -9.03 -25.00
CA VAL A 125 9.16 -8.33 -25.45
C VAL A 125 9.38 -7.54 -26.72
N THR A 126 8.51 -7.80 -27.72
CA THR A 126 8.40 -7.01 -28.94
C THR A 126 6.94 -6.75 -29.27
N PHE A 127 6.62 -5.54 -29.71
CA PHE A 127 5.29 -5.16 -30.11
C PHE A 127 5.15 -5.17 -31.64
N ALA A 128 4.14 -5.88 -32.13
CA ALA A 128 3.83 -5.90 -33.56
C ALA A 128 3.44 -4.50 -34.06
N ALA A 129 3.82 -4.14 -35.27
CA ALA A 129 3.37 -2.90 -35.88
C ALA A 129 1.87 -2.94 -36.18
N LEU A 130 1.19 -1.80 -36.04
CA LEU A 130 -0.21 -1.66 -36.43
C LEU A 130 -0.34 -1.87 -37.96
N GLY A 131 -1.40 -2.57 -38.37
CA GLY A 131 -1.70 -2.78 -39.77
C GLY A 131 -1.94 -1.46 -40.51
N ARG A 132 -1.65 -1.46 -41.80
CA ARG A 132 -1.87 -0.26 -42.64
C ARG A 132 -3.31 -0.19 -43.12
N LYS A 133 -3.91 1.00 -43.03
CA LYS A 133 -5.24 1.32 -43.58
C LYS A 133 -5.24 1.07 -45.11
N LYS A 134 -6.23 0.36 -45.59
CA LYS A 134 -6.53 0.24 -47.03
C LYS A 134 -7.56 1.31 -47.42
N LYS A 135 -7.61 1.66 -48.71
CA LYS A 135 -8.57 2.67 -49.22
C LYS A 135 -10.06 2.27 -49.01
N THR A 136 -10.28 0.97 -48.86
CA THR A 136 -11.64 0.39 -48.66
C THR A 136 -12.05 0.27 -47.21
N ASP A 137 -11.15 0.52 -46.26
CA ASP A 137 -11.41 0.34 -44.85
C ASP A 137 -12.23 1.52 -44.33
N LEU A 138 -13.44 1.23 -43.91
CA LEU A 138 -14.35 2.17 -43.26
C LEU A 138 -14.29 1.91 -41.76
N PHE A 139 -13.96 2.91 -40.98
CA PHE A 139 -13.94 2.85 -39.53
C PHE A 139 -14.03 4.28 -38.95
N ASP A 140 -14.33 4.38 -37.65
CA ASP A 140 -14.37 5.61 -36.90
C ASP A 140 -12.95 6.01 -36.49
N GLU A 141 -12.50 7.20 -36.85
CA GLU A 141 -11.15 7.71 -36.50
C GLU A 141 -11.02 7.93 -34.98
N ASP A 142 -12.10 8.32 -34.26
CA ASP A 142 -12.06 8.48 -32.80
C ASP A 142 -11.82 7.14 -32.10
N ILE A 143 -12.45 6.05 -32.62
CA ILE A 143 -12.18 4.70 -32.11
C ILE A 143 -10.72 4.29 -32.40
N ALA A 144 -10.23 4.59 -33.61
CA ALA A 144 -8.84 4.29 -33.96
C ALA A 144 -7.83 5.02 -33.08
N ASP A 145 -8.08 6.27 -32.75
CA ASP A 145 -7.21 7.07 -31.86
C ASP A 145 -7.29 6.57 -30.41
N ARG A 146 -8.45 6.17 -29.94
CA ARG A 146 -8.59 5.49 -28.64
C ARG A 146 -7.79 4.18 -28.58
N VAL A 147 -7.82 3.37 -29.63
CA VAL A 147 -7.03 2.12 -29.74
C VAL A 147 -5.54 2.43 -29.66
N LYS A 148 -5.05 3.46 -30.40
CA LYS A 148 -3.64 3.88 -30.35
C LYS A 148 -3.25 4.33 -28.95
N ALA A 149 -4.03 5.23 -28.34
CA ALA A 149 -3.77 5.75 -27.00
C ALA A 149 -3.70 4.63 -25.94
N ARG A 150 -4.67 3.68 -25.96
CA ARG A 150 -4.64 2.53 -25.06
C ARG A 150 -3.42 1.64 -25.27
N ARG A 151 -3.05 1.42 -26.52
CA ARG A 151 -1.88 0.61 -26.87
C ARG A 151 -0.57 1.28 -26.46
N ASP A 152 -0.48 2.58 -26.58
CA ASP A 152 0.70 3.34 -26.16
C ASP A 152 0.82 3.33 -24.62
N ALA A 153 -0.31 3.42 -23.90
CA ALA A 153 -0.35 3.22 -22.45
C ALA A 153 0.11 1.80 -22.05
N LEU A 154 -0.33 0.76 -22.77
CA LEU A 154 0.15 -0.61 -22.58
C LEU A 154 1.66 -0.72 -22.76
N LYS A 155 2.21 -0.18 -23.85
CA LYS A 155 3.66 -0.20 -24.12
C LYS A 155 4.45 0.49 -23.02
N LYS A 156 3.96 1.66 -22.58
CA LYS A 156 4.56 2.42 -21.47
C LYS A 156 4.58 1.58 -20.20
N ALA A 157 3.45 0.98 -19.83
CA ALA A 157 3.35 0.17 -18.61
C ALA A 157 4.23 -1.08 -18.65
N VAL A 158 4.39 -1.72 -19.81
CA VAL A 158 5.34 -2.83 -20.00
C VAL A 158 6.78 -2.33 -19.92
N GLY A 159 7.10 -1.17 -20.49
CA GLY A 159 8.43 -0.54 -20.38
C GLY A 159 8.80 -0.19 -18.93
N GLU A 160 7.84 0.24 -18.11
CA GLU A 160 8.04 0.44 -16.68
C GLU A 160 8.37 -0.87 -15.97
N LEU A 161 7.68 -1.98 -16.33
CA LEU A 161 8.01 -3.30 -15.80
C LEU A 161 9.40 -3.78 -16.27
N GLN A 162 9.78 -3.54 -17.53
CA GLN A 162 11.13 -3.85 -18.02
C GLN A 162 12.20 -3.10 -17.23
N THR A 163 11.95 -1.86 -16.84
CA THR A 163 12.87 -1.09 -16.00
C THR A 163 12.91 -1.65 -14.56
N ALA A 164 11.75 -1.95 -13.97
CA ALA A 164 11.65 -2.45 -12.60
C ALA A 164 12.25 -3.87 -12.43
N PHE A 165 12.14 -4.70 -13.46
CA PHE A 165 12.67 -6.07 -13.50
C PHE A 165 13.90 -6.19 -14.43
N GLY A 166 14.65 -5.10 -14.59
CA GLY A 166 15.80 -5.04 -15.51
C GLY A 166 17.06 -5.76 -15.01
N LEU A 167 17.15 -6.08 -13.72
CA LEU A 167 18.29 -6.77 -13.12
C LEU A 167 17.98 -8.25 -12.91
N THR A 168 18.98 -9.10 -13.11
CA THR A 168 18.92 -10.48 -12.62
C THR A 168 18.90 -10.50 -11.09
N MET A 169 18.43 -11.59 -10.48
CA MET A 169 18.46 -11.74 -9.01
C MET A 169 19.87 -11.62 -8.43
N ALA A 170 20.89 -12.07 -9.14
CA ALA A 170 22.28 -11.96 -8.71
C ALA A 170 22.75 -10.50 -8.68
N GLU A 171 22.42 -9.72 -9.72
CA GLU A 171 22.73 -8.29 -9.80
C GLU A 171 21.94 -7.49 -8.76
N ALA A 172 20.63 -7.73 -8.64
CA ALA A 172 19.80 -7.09 -7.61
C ALA A 172 20.31 -7.36 -6.19
N ALA A 173 20.68 -8.60 -5.89
CA ALA A 173 21.29 -8.94 -4.60
C ALA A 173 22.67 -8.30 -4.42
N ALA A 174 23.45 -8.11 -5.49
CA ALA A 174 24.72 -7.39 -5.41
C ALA A 174 24.52 -5.91 -5.09
N ASP A 175 23.57 -5.26 -5.74
CA ASP A 175 23.20 -3.86 -5.49
C ASP A 175 22.67 -3.67 -4.05
N ILE A 176 21.78 -4.55 -3.61
CA ILE A 176 21.26 -4.52 -2.22
C ILE A 176 22.43 -4.67 -1.22
N ARG A 177 23.39 -5.55 -1.48
CA ARG A 177 24.56 -5.69 -0.58
C ARG A 177 25.41 -4.43 -0.48
N MET A 178 25.43 -3.56 -1.47
CA MET A 178 26.11 -2.26 -1.38
C MET A 178 25.52 -1.37 -0.29
N THR A 179 24.25 -1.55 0.05
CA THR A 179 23.58 -0.80 1.13
C THR A 179 23.91 -1.35 2.52
N ALA A 180 24.60 -2.50 2.64
CA ALA A 180 24.83 -3.16 3.92
C ALA A 180 25.66 -2.31 4.89
N ALA A 181 26.78 -1.71 4.43
CA ALA A 181 27.61 -0.89 5.29
C ALA A 181 26.93 0.44 5.69
N PRO A 182 26.27 1.20 4.80
CA PRO A 182 25.43 2.34 5.20
C PRO A 182 24.35 1.97 6.21
N LEU A 183 23.66 0.84 6.01
CA LEU A 183 22.61 0.37 6.93
C LEU A 183 23.18 0.03 8.33
N ASP A 184 24.36 -0.59 8.38
CA ASP A 184 25.05 -0.84 9.67
C ASP A 184 25.39 0.47 10.39
N GLY A 185 25.85 1.47 9.66
CA GLY A 185 26.14 2.79 10.21
C GLY A 185 24.88 3.48 10.75
N LEU A 186 23.79 3.44 10.00
CA LEU A 186 22.50 3.97 10.44
C LEU A 186 21.96 3.22 11.68
N ALA A 187 22.11 1.90 11.70
CA ALA A 187 21.74 1.08 12.84
C ALA A 187 22.54 1.43 14.11
N GLU A 188 23.85 1.67 13.97
CA GLU A 188 24.72 2.10 15.08
C GLU A 188 24.33 3.49 15.59
N LEU A 189 24.01 4.42 14.68
CA LEU A 189 23.52 5.75 15.02
C LEU A 189 22.20 5.68 15.79
N ALA A 190 21.22 4.91 15.31
CA ALA A 190 19.95 4.73 15.98
C ALA A 190 20.08 4.13 17.38
N LYS A 191 20.93 3.11 17.56
CA LYS A 191 21.25 2.51 18.89
C LYS A 191 21.95 3.50 19.81
N THR A 192 22.87 4.30 19.29
CA THR A 192 23.57 5.34 20.05
C THR A 192 22.59 6.42 20.48
N TYR A 193 21.73 6.88 19.57
CA TYR A 193 20.68 7.83 19.89
C TYR A 193 19.77 7.30 21.01
N ASP A 194 19.27 6.07 20.90
CA ASP A 194 18.42 5.44 21.93
C ASP A 194 19.09 5.44 23.30
N THR A 195 20.36 5.05 23.34
CA THR A 195 21.14 5.03 24.58
C THR A 195 21.24 6.42 25.21
N LEU A 196 21.59 7.42 24.42
CA LEU A 196 21.76 8.81 24.89
C LEU A 196 20.42 9.43 25.27
N TYR A 197 19.39 9.21 24.48
CA TYR A 197 18.04 9.72 24.72
C TYR A 197 17.43 9.13 25.99
N THR A 198 17.54 7.82 26.17
CA THR A 198 17.10 7.12 27.39
C THR A 198 17.85 7.62 28.62
N ALA A 199 19.19 7.82 28.53
CA ALA A 199 19.96 8.37 29.62
C ALA A 199 19.52 9.80 29.98
N ALA A 200 19.29 10.64 28.98
CA ALA A 200 18.81 12.02 29.17
C ALA A 200 17.40 12.09 29.79
N LYS A 201 16.48 11.20 29.37
CA LYS A 201 15.16 11.06 30.00
C LYS A 201 15.27 10.64 31.48
N ARG A 202 16.07 9.61 31.78
CA ARG A 202 16.28 9.14 33.16
C ARG A 202 16.88 10.21 34.06
N GLN A 203 17.85 10.98 33.58
CA GLN A 203 18.46 12.08 34.32
C GLN A 203 17.44 13.16 34.71
N ARG A 204 16.43 13.38 33.86
CA ARG A 204 15.36 14.37 34.06
C ARG A 204 14.13 13.80 34.78
N GLY A 205 14.10 12.49 35.06
CA GLY A 205 12.93 11.81 35.61
C GLY A 205 11.72 11.81 34.69
N LEU A 206 11.96 11.78 33.36
CA LEU A 206 10.92 11.79 32.32
C LEU A 206 10.78 10.42 31.67
N MET A 207 9.56 10.13 31.24
CA MET A 207 9.21 9.00 30.38
C MET A 207 8.36 9.52 29.22
N ASP A 208 8.57 9.02 28.02
CA ASP A 208 7.68 9.22 26.89
C ASP A 208 6.72 8.03 26.73
N PHE A 209 5.89 8.07 25.68
CA PHE A 209 4.91 7.02 25.42
C PHE A 209 5.57 5.68 25.08
N ASP A 210 6.68 5.71 24.36
CA ASP A 210 7.42 4.49 24.01
C ASP A 210 7.97 3.82 25.27
N ASP A 211 8.52 4.61 26.23
CA ASP A 211 8.97 4.08 27.53
C ASP A 211 7.84 3.42 28.31
N LEU A 212 6.62 3.99 28.27
CA LEU A 212 5.46 3.44 28.96
C LEU A 212 5.05 2.10 28.34
N GLU A 213 4.99 2.02 27.02
CA GLU A 213 4.61 0.80 26.30
C GLU A 213 5.64 -0.32 26.52
N HIS A 214 6.94 -0.02 26.36
CA HIS A 214 8.00 -1.01 26.59
C HIS A 214 8.11 -1.44 28.05
N SER A 215 7.93 -0.51 29.00
CA SER A 215 7.91 -0.85 30.44
C SER A 215 6.70 -1.72 30.78
N ALA A 216 5.54 -1.45 30.20
CA ALA A 216 4.37 -2.28 30.39
C ALA A 216 4.60 -3.69 29.83
N LEU A 217 5.18 -3.81 28.62
CA LEU A 217 5.49 -5.10 28.02
C LEU A 217 6.50 -5.88 28.87
N ALA A 218 7.58 -5.23 29.36
CA ALA A 218 8.56 -5.83 30.22
C ALA A 218 7.96 -6.30 31.58
N ALA A 219 7.06 -5.50 32.17
CA ALA A 219 6.33 -5.91 33.36
C ALA A 219 5.45 -7.15 33.13
N LEU A 220 4.88 -7.26 31.93
CA LEU A 220 4.05 -8.40 31.52
C LEU A 220 4.86 -9.68 31.21
N GLU A 221 6.17 -9.62 31.13
CA GLU A 221 7.01 -10.82 31.12
C GLU A 221 6.97 -11.56 32.45
N LEU A 222 6.67 -10.86 33.55
CA LEU A 222 6.52 -11.44 34.88
C LEU A 222 5.20 -12.20 35.01
N PRO A 223 5.22 -13.53 35.30
CA PRO A 223 3.99 -14.35 35.35
C PRO A 223 2.99 -13.84 36.39
N GLU A 224 3.45 -13.33 37.53
CA GLU A 224 2.60 -12.77 38.58
C GLU A 224 1.84 -11.54 38.14
N VAL A 225 2.46 -10.65 37.35
CA VAL A 225 1.81 -9.45 36.79
C VAL A 225 0.74 -9.86 35.80
N ARG A 226 1.07 -10.78 34.88
CA ARG A 226 0.09 -11.30 33.93
C ARG A 226 -1.11 -11.95 34.60
N SER A 227 -0.85 -12.79 35.62
CA SER A 227 -1.91 -13.47 36.35
C SER A 227 -2.82 -12.47 37.07
N ALA A 228 -2.23 -11.46 37.74
CA ALA A 228 -3.00 -10.43 38.43
C ALA A 228 -3.89 -9.63 37.46
N LEU A 229 -3.39 -9.30 36.26
CA LEU A 229 -4.19 -8.59 35.27
C LEU A 229 -5.29 -9.48 34.67
N ARG A 230 -5.03 -10.77 34.42
CA ARG A 230 -6.03 -11.75 33.96
C ARG A 230 -7.13 -12.00 35.00
N GLU A 231 -6.82 -11.96 36.28
CA GLU A 231 -7.82 -12.03 37.34
C GLU A 231 -8.64 -10.75 37.45
N ARG A 232 -8.00 -9.60 37.32
CA ARG A 232 -8.64 -8.31 37.44
C ARG A 232 -9.54 -7.97 36.24
N TYR A 233 -9.10 -8.29 35.03
CA TYR A 233 -9.80 -7.95 33.79
C TYR A 233 -10.32 -9.22 33.11
N ARG A 234 -11.62 -9.44 33.19
CA ARG A 234 -12.27 -10.56 32.51
C ARG A 234 -12.40 -10.29 31.02
N TYR A 235 -12.72 -9.04 30.67
CA TYR A 235 -12.93 -8.61 29.30
C TYR A 235 -12.02 -7.42 28.99
N VAL A 236 -11.49 -7.39 27.77
CA VAL A 236 -10.70 -6.30 27.20
C VAL A 236 -11.38 -5.85 25.93
N PHE A 237 -11.74 -4.59 25.87
CA PHE A 237 -12.38 -3.95 24.72
C PHE A 237 -11.40 -2.97 24.10
N ILE A 238 -11.18 -3.08 22.78
CA ILE A 238 -10.34 -2.12 22.03
C ILE A 238 -11.23 -1.52 20.95
N ASP A 239 -11.38 -0.22 20.99
CA ASP A 239 -12.02 0.58 19.96
C ASP A 239 -10.96 1.11 18.98
N GLU A 240 -11.36 1.42 17.74
CA GLU A 240 -10.48 1.90 16.67
C GLU A 240 -9.24 0.97 16.48
N TYR A 241 -9.47 -0.35 16.53
CA TYR A 241 -8.39 -1.33 16.52
C TYR A 241 -7.50 -1.26 15.27
N GLN A 242 -8.01 -0.72 14.13
CA GLN A 242 -7.23 -0.49 12.91
C GLN A 242 -6.05 0.49 13.11
N ASP A 243 -6.07 1.29 14.19
CA ASP A 243 -5.02 2.26 14.51
C ASP A 243 -4.03 1.74 15.56
N SER A 244 -4.11 0.46 15.92
CA SER A 244 -3.21 -0.17 16.89
C SER A 244 -1.83 -0.44 16.29
N SER A 245 -0.79 -0.34 17.14
CA SER A 245 0.58 -0.71 16.82
C SER A 245 0.90 -2.16 17.24
N ALA A 246 2.01 -2.72 16.73
CA ALA A 246 2.43 -4.07 17.09
C ALA A 246 2.77 -4.23 18.58
N ILE A 247 3.32 -3.19 19.22
CA ILE A 247 3.61 -3.25 20.67
C ILE A 247 2.32 -3.24 21.50
N GLN A 248 1.31 -2.45 21.10
CA GLN A 248 0.00 -2.43 21.77
C GLN A 248 -0.69 -3.78 21.64
N GLU A 249 -0.66 -4.39 20.46
CA GLU A 249 -1.17 -5.76 20.26
C GLU A 249 -0.43 -6.77 21.15
N ALA A 250 0.90 -6.68 21.28
CA ALA A 250 1.68 -7.55 22.13
C ALA A 250 1.34 -7.37 23.62
N ILE A 251 1.15 -6.12 24.08
CA ILE A 251 0.75 -5.81 25.46
C ILE A 251 -0.60 -6.47 25.75
N VAL A 252 -1.61 -6.23 24.93
CA VAL A 252 -2.96 -6.79 25.12
C VAL A 252 -2.94 -8.30 25.03
N GLY A 253 -2.29 -8.85 24.01
CA GLY A 253 -2.17 -10.30 23.81
C GLY A 253 -1.47 -11.03 24.97
N SER A 254 -0.62 -10.34 25.73
CA SER A 254 0.10 -10.92 26.87
C SER A 254 -0.82 -11.26 28.05
N PHE A 255 -1.88 -10.48 28.31
CA PHE A 255 -2.76 -10.67 29.45
C PHE A 255 -4.22 -10.92 29.11
N ALA A 256 -4.70 -10.59 27.92
CA ALA A 256 -6.07 -10.86 27.54
C ALA A 256 -6.39 -12.36 27.59
N ARG A 257 -7.61 -12.69 28.00
CA ARG A 257 -8.12 -14.07 27.97
C ARG A 257 -8.56 -14.42 26.56
N GLU A 258 -8.47 -15.69 26.17
CA GLU A 258 -8.91 -16.16 24.86
C GLU A 258 -10.39 -15.90 24.59
N ASP A 259 -11.22 -15.96 25.65
CA ASP A 259 -12.67 -15.72 25.63
C ASP A 259 -13.07 -14.31 26.06
N GLY A 260 -12.10 -13.41 26.25
CA GLY A 260 -12.31 -12.09 26.85
C GLY A 260 -11.94 -10.90 26.00
N LEU A 261 -11.55 -11.10 24.73
CA LEU A 261 -11.12 -10.01 23.85
C LEU A 261 -12.23 -9.59 22.90
N PHE A 262 -12.51 -8.29 22.85
CA PHE A 262 -13.49 -7.68 21.95
C PHE A 262 -12.83 -6.51 21.20
N LEU A 263 -12.73 -6.61 19.88
CA LEU A 263 -12.09 -5.64 19.02
C LEU A 263 -13.13 -5.00 18.12
N VAL A 264 -13.12 -3.67 18.04
CA VAL A 264 -13.98 -2.91 17.14
C VAL A 264 -13.11 -1.99 16.29
N GLY A 265 -13.43 -1.88 15.03
CA GLY A 265 -12.72 -0.98 14.12
C GLY A 265 -13.25 -1.07 12.70
N ASP A 266 -12.73 -0.21 11.86
CA ASP A 266 -12.97 -0.18 10.42
C ASP A 266 -11.66 0.09 9.68
N VAL A 267 -11.11 -0.92 9.04
CA VAL A 267 -9.82 -0.82 8.35
C VAL A 267 -9.84 0.25 7.24
N LYS A 268 -11.01 0.56 6.65
CA LYS A 268 -11.19 1.64 5.68
C LYS A 268 -10.94 3.04 6.27
N GLN A 269 -11.01 3.16 7.60
CA GLN A 269 -10.79 4.41 8.32
C GLN A 269 -9.37 4.52 8.88
N SER A 270 -8.47 3.57 8.58
CA SER A 270 -7.08 3.63 9.02
C SER A 270 -6.32 4.72 8.27
N ILE A 271 -6.10 5.85 8.95
CA ILE A 271 -5.37 7.01 8.41
C ILE A 271 -4.11 7.33 9.22
N TYR A 272 -3.77 6.52 10.24
CA TYR A 272 -2.67 6.78 11.16
C TYR A 272 -1.41 5.95 10.88
N ARG A 273 -1.18 5.46 9.65
CA ARG A 273 0.07 4.79 9.28
C ARG A 273 1.32 5.65 9.54
N PHE A 274 1.22 6.96 9.38
CA PHE A 274 2.29 7.91 9.70
C PHE A 274 2.60 7.97 11.21
N ARG A 275 1.71 7.45 12.06
CA ARG A 275 1.91 7.21 13.50
C ARG A 275 2.23 5.74 13.81
N GLN A 276 2.64 4.98 12.79
CA GLN A 276 3.00 3.57 12.90
C GLN A 276 1.84 2.64 13.30
N ALA A 277 0.59 3.06 13.04
CA ALA A 277 -0.54 2.13 13.05
C ALA A 277 -0.33 1.02 12.02
N GLU A 278 -0.73 -0.19 12.37
CA GLU A 278 -0.52 -1.38 11.55
C GLU A 278 -1.86 -2.07 11.21
N PRO A 279 -2.58 -1.58 10.17
CA PRO A 279 -3.88 -2.12 9.76
C PRO A 279 -3.86 -3.60 9.42
N SER A 280 -2.69 -4.13 9.05
CA SER A 280 -2.51 -5.56 8.79
C SER A 280 -2.86 -6.44 10.00
N LEU A 281 -2.72 -5.93 11.24
CA LEU A 281 -3.12 -6.62 12.46
C LEU A 281 -4.64 -6.85 12.48
N PHE A 282 -5.41 -5.81 12.09
CA PHE A 282 -6.86 -5.93 11.98
C PHE A 282 -7.26 -6.95 10.91
N LEU A 283 -6.66 -6.89 9.72
CA LEU A 283 -6.95 -7.80 8.62
C LEU A 283 -6.63 -9.26 8.98
N GLN A 284 -5.50 -9.50 9.65
CA GLN A 284 -5.13 -10.83 10.14
C GLN A 284 -6.13 -11.38 11.16
N LYS A 285 -6.60 -10.54 12.11
CA LYS A 285 -7.64 -10.92 13.07
C LYS A 285 -8.96 -11.19 12.37
N ALA A 286 -9.39 -10.32 11.45
CA ALA A 286 -10.63 -10.49 10.70
C ALA A 286 -10.63 -11.81 9.91
N ALA A 287 -9.53 -12.14 9.22
CA ALA A 287 -9.38 -13.39 8.50
C ALA A 287 -9.38 -14.62 9.45
N ARG A 288 -8.68 -14.52 10.59
CA ARG A 288 -8.63 -15.59 11.59
C ARG A 288 -9.99 -15.84 12.20
N PHE A 289 -10.75 -14.78 12.54
CA PHE A 289 -12.06 -14.89 13.24
C PHE A 289 -13.20 -15.30 12.30
N ASP A 290 -12.94 -15.38 11.00
CA ASP A 290 -13.88 -15.87 9.97
C ASP A 290 -13.72 -17.39 9.71
N LEU A 291 -12.72 -18.04 10.35
CA LEU A 291 -12.47 -19.48 10.19
C LEU A 291 -13.53 -20.32 10.94
N PRO A 292 -14.20 -21.26 10.26
CA PRO A 292 -15.32 -22.03 10.85
C PRO A 292 -14.88 -22.97 11.99
N GLU A 293 -13.62 -23.37 12.05
CA GLU A 293 -13.07 -24.24 13.11
C GLU A 293 -12.76 -23.50 14.42
N ARG A 294 -12.97 -22.18 14.46
CA ARG A 294 -12.72 -21.32 15.62
C ARG A 294 -14.00 -21.03 16.40
N GLU A 295 -14.47 -21.97 17.20
CA GLU A 295 -15.77 -21.85 17.94
C GLU A 295 -15.83 -20.67 18.92
N LEU A 296 -14.69 -20.27 19.52
CA LEU A 296 -14.59 -19.18 20.49
C LEU A 296 -14.27 -17.81 19.85
N GLU A 297 -13.94 -17.78 18.58
CA GLU A 297 -13.57 -16.57 17.84
C GLU A 297 -14.64 -16.27 16.79
N ARG A 298 -15.09 -15.03 16.70
CA ARG A 298 -16.15 -14.67 15.76
C ARG A 298 -15.94 -13.28 15.18
N ARG A 299 -16.00 -13.18 13.85
CA ARG A 299 -16.16 -11.92 13.13
C ARG A 299 -17.62 -11.54 13.04
N ILE A 300 -17.94 -10.26 13.28
CA ILE A 300 -19.28 -9.68 13.12
C ILE A 300 -19.16 -8.42 12.27
N ASP A 301 -19.75 -8.43 11.07
CA ASP A 301 -19.75 -7.29 10.16
C ASP A 301 -20.94 -6.39 10.46
N LEU A 302 -20.69 -5.10 10.75
CA LEU A 302 -21.70 -4.11 11.05
C LEU A 302 -21.95 -3.25 9.80
N GLN A 303 -22.92 -3.64 8.98
CA GLN A 303 -23.22 -3.00 7.70
C GLN A 303 -24.28 -1.89 7.79
N LYS A 304 -25.08 -1.86 8.86
CA LYS A 304 -26.12 -0.84 9.03
C LYS A 304 -25.54 0.45 9.62
N ASN A 305 -25.66 1.53 8.86
CA ASN A 305 -25.26 2.88 9.27
C ASN A 305 -26.48 3.71 9.68
N PHE A 306 -26.48 4.18 10.93
CA PHE A 306 -27.56 4.99 11.51
C PHE A 306 -27.18 6.48 11.62
N ARG A 307 -26.09 6.90 10.97
CA ARG A 307 -25.57 8.29 10.98
C ARG A 307 -25.89 9.00 9.69
N SER A 308 -25.63 8.35 8.55
CA SER A 308 -25.72 8.96 7.21
C SER A 308 -26.99 8.55 6.48
N ARG A 309 -27.44 9.39 5.52
CA ARG A 309 -28.57 9.12 4.65
C ARG A 309 -28.23 8.11 3.56
N ALA A 310 -29.27 7.49 2.97
CA ALA A 310 -29.11 6.45 1.98
C ALA A 310 -28.30 6.92 0.76
N ASN A 311 -28.63 8.09 0.21
CA ASN A 311 -27.96 8.67 -0.96
C ASN A 311 -26.47 8.89 -0.75
N VAL A 312 -26.04 9.30 0.47
CA VAL A 312 -24.61 9.47 0.83
C VAL A 312 -23.91 8.13 0.84
N LEU A 313 -24.52 7.10 1.47
CA LEU A 313 -23.95 5.75 1.54
C LEU A 313 -23.88 5.08 0.17
N GLU A 314 -24.91 5.25 -0.66
CA GLU A 314 -24.93 4.73 -2.03
C GLU A 314 -23.84 5.36 -2.89
N ALA A 315 -23.63 6.68 -2.77
CA ALA A 315 -22.54 7.36 -3.46
C ALA A 315 -21.17 6.87 -2.97
N ALA A 316 -20.96 6.72 -1.64
CA ALA A 316 -19.73 6.17 -1.07
C ALA A 316 -19.51 4.74 -1.57
N ASN A 317 -20.51 3.86 -1.51
CA ASN A 317 -20.43 2.49 -2.01
C ASN A 317 -20.09 2.45 -3.52
N ALA A 318 -20.66 3.36 -4.33
CA ALA A 318 -20.39 3.42 -5.75
C ALA A 318 -18.96 3.85 -6.07
N VAL A 319 -18.40 4.78 -5.31
CA VAL A 319 -17.02 5.24 -5.46
C VAL A 319 -16.05 4.15 -4.98
N PHE A 320 -16.20 3.69 -3.75
CA PHE A 320 -15.27 2.73 -3.15
C PHE A 320 -15.30 1.37 -3.84
N GLY A 321 -16.45 0.91 -4.31
CA GLY A 321 -16.54 -0.30 -5.14
C GLY A 321 -15.79 -0.24 -6.48
N ARG A 322 -15.34 0.97 -6.91
CA ARG A 322 -14.51 1.15 -8.10
C ARG A 322 -13.02 1.33 -7.79
N ILE A 323 -12.69 1.97 -6.66
CA ILE A 323 -11.32 2.37 -6.35
C ILE A 323 -10.67 1.52 -5.26
N MET A 324 -11.44 0.89 -4.36
CA MET A 324 -10.89 0.02 -3.33
C MET A 324 -10.83 -1.42 -3.82
N ARG A 325 -9.66 -1.83 -4.20
CA ARG A 325 -9.34 -3.18 -4.67
C ARG A 325 -8.21 -3.74 -3.82
N ALA A 326 -8.26 -5.02 -3.52
CA ALA A 326 -7.27 -5.68 -2.65
C ALA A 326 -5.83 -5.50 -3.11
N ASP A 327 -5.62 -5.31 -4.42
CA ASP A 327 -4.30 -5.12 -5.01
C ASP A 327 -3.74 -3.69 -4.87
N GLU A 328 -4.58 -2.71 -4.53
CA GLU A 328 -4.18 -1.30 -4.37
C GLU A 328 -4.35 -0.78 -2.94
N THR A 329 -5.40 -1.25 -2.26
CA THR A 329 -5.77 -0.75 -0.92
C THR A 329 -5.73 -1.82 0.17
N GLU A 330 -5.24 -3.03 -0.13
CA GLU A 330 -5.21 -4.20 0.78
C GLU A 330 -6.59 -4.75 1.15
N ILE A 331 -7.68 -4.11 0.68
CA ILE A 331 -9.06 -4.48 0.97
C ILE A 331 -9.82 -4.57 -0.34
N GLU A 332 -10.59 -5.65 -0.52
CA GLU A 332 -11.59 -5.73 -1.57
C GLU A 332 -12.91 -5.17 -1.06
N TYR A 333 -13.44 -4.13 -1.73
CA TYR A 333 -14.72 -3.54 -1.35
C TYR A 333 -15.88 -4.38 -1.88
N ASP A 334 -16.13 -5.51 -1.23
CA ASP A 334 -17.18 -6.45 -1.56
C ASP A 334 -18.50 -6.16 -0.82
N GLU A 335 -19.45 -7.09 -0.85
CA GLU A 335 -20.75 -6.97 -0.19
C GLU A 335 -20.64 -6.87 1.34
N ARG A 336 -19.54 -7.34 1.96
CA ARG A 336 -19.31 -7.24 3.41
C ARG A 336 -18.87 -5.85 3.83
N GLU A 337 -18.18 -5.13 2.93
CA GLU A 337 -17.66 -3.79 3.20
C GLU A 337 -18.68 -2.67 2.94
N LYS A 338 -19.76 -2.97 2.19
CA LYS A 338 -20.83 -2.01 1.89
C LYS A 338 -21.62 -1.62 3.13
N LEU A 339 -21.95 -0.32 3.19
CA LEU A 339 -22.80 0.24 4.23
C LEU A 339 -24.21 0.48 3.70
N PHE A 340 -25.19 0.12 4.52
CA PHE A 340 -26.61 0.29 4.23
C PHE A 340 -27.26 1.23 5.25
N CYS A 341 -28.13 2.12 4.77
CA CYS A 341 -28.83 3.06 5.63
C CYS A 341 -29.75 2.32 6.61
N GLY A 342 -29.57 2.59 7.91
CA GLY A 342 -30.44 2.11 8.97
C GLY A 342 -31.48 3.15 9.42
N LEU A 343 -31.46 4.37 8.86
CA LEU A 343 -32.41 5.44 9.15
C LEU A 343 -33.70 5.26 8.35
N PRO A 344 -34.83 5.76 8.84
CA PRO A 344 -36.09 5.81 8.06
C PRO A 344 -35.88 6.62 6.75
N PRO A 345 -36.47 6.15 5.62
CA PRO A 345 -36.38 6.88 4.36
C PRO A 345 -37.02 8.28 4.49
N ARG A 346 -36.47 9.23 3.73
CA ARG A 346 -37.05 10.58 3.55
C ARG A 346 -37.23 10.85 2.07
N GLU A 347 -38.33 11.51 1.73
CA GLU A 347 -38.64 11.89 0.34
C GLU A 347 -37.86 13.11 -0.15
N ASP A 348 -37.31 13.90 0.80
CA ASP A 348 -36.61 15.17 0.55
C ASP A 348 -35.08 15.09 0.70
N ASP A 349 -34.51 13.87 0.68
CA ASP A 349 -33.05 13.72 0.70
C ASP A 349 -32.46 14.28 -0.61
N PRO A 350 -31.55 15.27 -0.56
CA PRO A 350 -30.97 15.87 -1.76
C PRO A 350 -30.13 14.86 -2.54
N PRO A 351 -30.06 14.93 -3.88
CA PRO A 351 -29.18 14.07 -4.66
C PRO A 351 -27.70 14.36 -4.34
N VAL A 352 -26.86 13.35 -4.52
CA VAL A 352 -25.41 13.55 -4.51
C VAL A 352 -24.98 14.14 -5.83
N GLU A 353 -24.23 15.23 -5.79
CA GLU A 353 -23.73 15.92 -6.97
C GLU A 353 -22.21 15.77 -7.07
N LEU A 354 -21.71 15.46 -8.27
CA LEU A 354 -20.28 15.45 -8.60
C LEU A 354 -19.97 16.67 -9.45
N HIS A 355 -19.14 17.57 -8.92
CA HIS A 355 -18.66 18.74 -9.66
C HIS A 355 -17.22 18.49 -10.13
N ILE A 356 -17.00 18.50 -11.45
CA ILE A 356 -15.68 18.33 -12.04
C ILE A 356 -15.20 19.69 -12.53
N LEU A 357 -14.13 20.20 -11.92
CA LEU A 357 -13.49 21.44 -12.32
C LEU A 357 -12.33 21.12 -13.27
N TYR A 358 -12.41 21.63 -14.48
CA TYR A 358 -11.37 21.45 -15.48
C TYR A 358 -10.42 22.63 -15.47
N GLN A 359 -9.12 22.36 -15.30
CA GLN A 359 -8.04 23.35 -15.41
C GLN A 359 -7.24 23.09 -16.69
N PRO A 360 -7.31 23.98 -17.69
CA PRO A 360 -6.46 23.86 -18.88
C PRO A 360 -5.00 24.03 -18.52
N GLY A 361 -4.14 23.07 -18.84
CA GLY A 361 -2.67 23.16 -18.69
C GLY A 361 -2.06 22.46 -17.49
N ALA A 362 -2.81 21.61 -16.77
CA ALA A 362 -2.28 20.80 -15.66
C ALA A 362 -1.30 19.66 -16.08
N GLU A 363 -1.09 19.43 -17.36
CA GLU A 363 -0.31 18.29 -17.87
C GLU A 363 1.23 18.42 -17.69
N THR A 364 1.74 19.53 -17.14
CA THR A 364 3.20 19.77 -17.02
C THR A 364 3.59 20.39 -15.68
N MET A 365 3.15 19.85 -14.55
CA MET A 365 3.60 20.35 -13.25
C MET A 365 4.86 19.61 -12.78
N GLN A 366 5.98 20.33 -12.59
CA GLN A 366 7.08 19.95 -11.72
C GLN A 366 6.85 20.56 -10.33
N GLU A 367 7.00 19.75 -9.29
CA GLU A 367 6.93 20.23 -7.89
C GLU A 367 8.03 21.29 -7.68
N GLY A 368 7.64 22.49 -7.25
CA GLY A 368 8.57 23.52 -6.79
C GLY A 368 8.58 24.86 -7.53
N ASP A 369 7.79 25.04 -8.58
CA ASP A 369 7.73 26.31 -9.31
C ASP A 369 6.76 27.32 -8.66
N GLU A 370 7.15 28.60 -8.54
CA GLU A 370 6.29 29.69 -8.04
C GLU A 370 4.96 29.82 -8.83
N GLU A 371 5.00 29.55 -10.14
CA GLU A 371 3.80 29.46 -10.98
C GLU A 371 2.86 28.32 -10.57
N GLY A 372 3.40 27.24 -9.99
CA GLY A 372 2.62 26.13 -9.45
C GLY A 372 1.77 26.55 -8.25
N ALA A 373 2.35 27.31 -7.32
CA ALA A 373 1.68 27.82 -6.14
C ALA A 373 0.56 28.84 -6.48
N GLU A 374 0.78 29.72 -7.47
CA GLU A 374 -0.27 30.64 -7.93
C GLU A 374 -1.43 29.91 -8.62
N ARG A 375 -1.15 28.85 -9.38
CA ARG A 375 -2.18 28.01 -10.00
C ARG A 375 -2.95 27.18 -8.99
N GLU A 376 -2.28 26.68 -7.96
CA GLU A 376 -2.91 25.95 -6.86
C GLU A 376 -3.85 26.86 -6.05
N LEU A 377 -3.45 28.09 -5.76
CA LEU A 377 -4.31 29.11 -5.15
C LEU A 377 -5.54 29.42 -6.02
N ALA A 378 -5.36 29.51 -7.34
CA ALA A 378 -6.46 29.73 -8.26
C ALA A 378 -7.42 28.53 -8.32
N ALA A 379 -6.93 27.29 -8.17
CA ALA A 379 -7.74 26.09 -8.07
C ALA A 379 -8.60 26.10 -6.81
N VAL A 380 -7.99 26.37 -5.65
CA VAL A 380 -8.69 26.46 -4.36
C VAL A 380 -9.77 27.56 -4.39
N GLU A 381 -9.49 28.71 -5.02
CA GLU A 381 -10.47 29.77 -5.19
C GLU A 381 -11.65 29.36 -6.07
N GLN A 382 -11.44 28.60 -7.14
CA GLN A 382 -12.51 28.07 -7.99
C GLN A 382 -13.35 27.04 -7.25
N GLU A 383 -12.74 26.13 -6.51
CA GLU A 383 -13.44 25.18 -5.63
C GLU A 383 -14.30 25.93 -4.60
N ALA A 384 -13.71 26.91 -3.92
CA ALA A 384 -14.43 27.73 -2.93
C ALA A 384 -15.64 28.46 -3.54
N LYS A 385 -15.52 28.97 -4.77
CA LYS A 385 -16.65 29.62 -5.49
C LYS A 385 -17.77 28.63 -5.81
N VAL A 386 -17.43 27.39 -6.23
CA VAL A 386 -18.45 26.37 -6.50
C VAL A 386 -19.15 25.96 -5.22
N VAL A 387 -18.41 25.75 -4.11
CA VAL A 387 -18.97 25.44 -2.80
C VAL A 387 -19.88 26.58 -2.33
N ALA A 388 -19.41 27.84 -2.38
CA ALA A 388 -20.19 29.00 -1.96
C ALA A 388 -21.48 29.23 -2.78
N ALA A 389 -21.50 28.82 -4.05
CA ALA A 389 -22.69 28.92 -4.89
C ALA A 389 -23.74 27.84 -4.59
N ARG A 390 -23.38 26.81 -3.81
CA ARG A 390 -24.23 25.67 -3.45
C ARG A 390 -24.77 25.75 -2.02
N ILE A 391 -24.13 26.49 -1.14
CA ILE A 391 -24.59 26.80 0.23
C ILE A 391 -25.62 27.94 0.19
#